data_f694c70b5217700b580afb80876dbbb7
#
_entry.id   f694c70b5217700b580afb80876dbbb7
#
_cell.length_a   1.000
_cell.length_b   1.000
_cell.length_c   1.000
_cell.angle_alpha   90.00
_cell.angle_beta   90.00
_cell.angle_gamma   90.00
#
_symmetry.space_group_name_H-M   'P 1'
#
loop_
_entity.id
_entity.type
_entity.pdbx_description
1 polymer ?
#
loop_
_entity_poly.entity_id
_entity_poly.type
_entity_poly.pdbx_seq_one_letter_code
_entity_poly.pdbx_strand_id
1 'polypeptide(L)'
;MTNATEYVQAIQEKLHQKDQGQEEFLQAIDEFMPTVMSFLDTHPEYIEKNILELLTEPERIIQFRVPWQDDKGNWRVNRGYRIQYNSAIGPYKGGLRFHPSVNLSILKFLAFEQIFKNSLTGLPIGGGKGGSDFDPKGKSDNEIMRFCQSFMLELSKHIGPSIDVPAGDIGVGAREIGYLFGEYKRLKKYDIGVLTGKPLDFWGSKIRTEATGYGLVYYVKHLLNEEKDSFDQKTVFVSGSGNVAIYAIEKVQELGGKVVTCSDSSGYIYDPEGIDASLLKEIKEIKRQRLTEYANQRPSAVYHAGESVWTLKEKADIALPCATQNEIDESLAEILVENGIKIVAEGANMPCTVKAVSVLHEADVWYCPGKAANAGGVAVSALEMSQNAQRLTWEREQVDEQLDQIMEKIYHTCRQTAAEYGDEKNLLLGANVAGFEKVAKAMAAEGLV
;
A
#
# COMPACT_ATOMS: atom_id res chain seq x y z
N MET A 1 17.43 3.83 34.21
CA MET A 1 16.92 4.09 32.83
C MET A 1 16.02 2.92 32.48
N THR A 2 14.80 3.15 32.09
CA THR A 2 13.89 2.11 31.59
C THR A 2 14.52 1.56 30.31
N ASN A 3 14.68 0.25 30.16
CA ASN A 3 15.18 -0.32 28.91
C ASN A 3 14.09 -0.35 27.85
N ALA A 4 14.45 -0.51 26.58
CA ALA A 4 13.47 -0.48 25.47
C ALA A 4 12.40 -1.56 25.63
N THR A 5 12.76 -2.75 26.14
CA THR A 5 11.83 -3.86 26.35
C THR A 5 10.73 -3.49 27.36
N GLU A 6 11.13 -3.00 28.54
CA GLU A 6 10.16 -2.57 29.59
C GLU A 6 9.26 -1.42 29.10
N TYR A 7 9.83 -0.48 28.36
CA TYR A 7 9.10 0.64 27.79
C TYR A 7 8.05 0.18 26.77
N VAL A 8 8.42 -0.66 25.82
CA VAL A 8 7.53 -1.22 24.80
C VAL A 8 6.40 -2.04 25.43
N GLN A 9 6.75 -2.93 26.37
CA GLN A 9 5.74 -3.75 27.08
C GLN A 9 4.72 -2.89 27.83
N ALA A 10 5.19 -1.86 28.54
CA ALA A 10 4.28 -0.94 29.26
C ALA A 10 3.32 -0.21 28.32
N ILE A 11 3.76 0.19 27.13
CA ILE A 11 2.90 0.81 26.13
C ILE A 11 1.89 -0.19 25.58
N GLN A 12 2.31 -1.40 25.23
CA GLN A 12 1.42 -2.46 24.72
C GLN A 12 0.31 -2.79 25.75
N GLU A 13 0.67 -3.02 27.00
CA GLU A 13 -0.30 -3.27 28.08
C GLU A 13 -1.31 -2.13 28.22
N LYS A 14 -0.85 -0.89 28.19
CA LYS A 14 -1.71 0.30 28.27
C LYS A 14 -2.67 0.38 27.08
N LEU A 15 -2.20 0.12 25.86
CA LEU A 15 -3.03 0.15 24.66
C LEU A 15 -4.06 -0.97 24.64
N HIS A 16 -3.68 -2.19 25.02
CA HIS A 16 -4.62 -3.31 25.16
C HIS A 16 -5.76 -3.03 26.17
N GLN A 17 -5.48 -2.25 27.22
CA GLN A 17 -6.51 -1.81 28.17
C GLN A 17 -7.39 -0.69 27.60
N LYS A 18 -6.79 0.27 26.85
CA LYS A 18 -7.47 1.47 26.38
C LYS A 18 -8.29 1.23 25.10
N ASP A 19 -7.74 0.49 24.16
CA ASP A 19 -8.28 0.29 22.81
C ASP A 19 -9.00 -1.08 22.66
N GLN A 20 -9.67 -1.55 23.70
CA GLN A 20 -10.44 -2.80 23.67
C GLN A 20 -11.42 -2.82 22.51
N GLY A 21 -11.44 -3.94 21.74
CA GLY A 21 -12.29 -4.09 20.57
C GLY A 21 -11.71 -3.46 19.28
N GLN A 22 -10.46 -3.02 19.30
CA GLN A 22 -9.73 -2.56 18.11
C GLN A 22 -8.64 -3.58 17.74
N GLU A 23 -9.05 -4.80 17.46
CA GLU A 23 -8.14 -5.96 17.31
C GLU A 23 -7.12 -5.76 16.19
N GLU A 24 -7.53 -5.24 15.01
CA GLU A 24 -6.62 -5.04 13.89
C GLU A 24 -5.57 -3.95 14.17
N PHE A 25 -5.96 -2.92 14.92
CA PHE A 25 -5.04 -1.87 15.34
C PHE A 25 -4.03 -2.39 16.37
N LEU A 26 -4.49 -3.10 17.39
CA LEU A 26 -3.63 -3.68 18.42
C LEU A 26 -2.64 -4.69 17.84
N GLN A 27 -3.10 -5.54 16.92
CA GLN A 27 -2.21 -6.46 16.20
C GLN A 27 -1.09 -5.72 15.47
N ALA A 28 -1.40 -4.66 14.74
CA ALA A 28 -0.40 -3.88 14.01
C ALA A 28 0.64 -3.23 14.95
N ILE A 29 0.20 -2.76 16.11
CA ILE A 29 1.09 -2.22 17.15
C ILE A 29 2.00 -3.32 17.70
N ASP A 30 1.44 -4.48 18.03
CA ASP A 30 2.20 -5.61 18.59
C ASP A 30 3.24 -6.17 17.62
N GLU A 31 2.95 -6.15 16.32
CA GLU A 31 3.89 -6.56 15.28
C GLU A 31 4.97 -5.49 15.01
N PHE A 32 4.64 -4.22 15.12
CA PHE A 32 5.57 -3.12 14.82
C PHE A 32 6.55 -2.85 15.96
N MET A 33 6.07 -2.73 17.21
CA MET A 33 6.86 -2.26 18.34
C MET A 33 8.15 -3.05 18.60
N PRO A 34 8.15 -4.40 18.54
CA PRO A 34 9.38 -5.17 18.72
C PRO A 34 10.47 -4.83 17.69
N THR A 35 10.10 -4.41 16.50
CA THR A 35 11.06 -4.12 15.42
C THR A 35 11.85 -2.83 15.64
N VAL A 36 11.39 -1.93 16.49
CA VAL A 36 12.07 -0.67 16.79
C VAL A 36 12.85 -0.69 18.12
N MET A 37 12.82 -1.81 18.85
CA MET A 37 13.53 -1.91 20.16
C MET A 37 15.04 -1.70 20.02
N SER A 38 15.68 -2.30 19.02
CA SER A 38 17.12 -2.15 18.79
C SER A 38 17.52 -0.69 18.54
N PHE A 39 16.68 0.07 17.86
CA PHE A 39 16.86 1.51 17.70
C PHE A 39 16.70 2.26 19.03
N LEU A 40 15.69 1.96 19.82
CA LEU A 40 15.44 2.60 21.10
C LEU A 40 16.56 2.31 22.13
N ASP A 41 17.14 1.12 22.12
CA ASP A 41 18.26 0.77 22.99
C ASP A 41 19.52 1.61 22.71
N THR A 42 19.71 2.00 21.45
CA THR A 42 20.83 2.86 21.03
C THR A 42 20.51 4.36 21.11
N HIS A 43 19.23 4.72 21.23
CA HIS A 43 18.75 6.11 21.28
C HIS A 43 17.76 6.34 22.42
N PRO A 44 18.24 6.26 23.69
CA PRO A 44 17.37 6.36 24.87
C PRO A 44 16.65 7.71 25.02
N GLU A 45 17.11 8.75 24.35
CA GLU A 45 16.46 10.07 24.33
C GLU A 45 15.03 10.03 23.76
N TYR A 46 14.71 9.04 22.92
CA TYR A 46 13.35 8.87 22.41
C TYR A 46 12.42 8.17 23.42
N ILE A 47 12.99 7.34 24.31
CA ILE A 47 12.28 6.77 25.47
C ILE A 47 11.97 7.90 26.47
N GLU A 48 12.98 8.73 26.80
CA GLU A 48 12.79 9.86 27.72
C GLU A 48 11.73 10.86 27.26
N LYS A 49 11.62 11.06 25.96
CA LYS A 49 10.59 11.91 25.31
C LYS A 49 9.25 11.21 25.10
N ASN A 50 9.14 9.93 25.43
CA ASN A 50 7.93 9.12 25.27
C ASN A 50 7.37 9.10 23.82
N ILE A 51 8.27 9.16 22.81
CA ILE A 51 7.88 9.32 21.40
C ILE A 51 7.05 8.14 20.89
N LEU A 52 7.40 6.91 21.25
CA LEU A 52 6.66 5.75 20.77
C LEU A 52 5.22 5.74 21.28
N GLU A 53 4.99 6.09 22.54
CA GLU A 53 3.63 6.21 23.08
C GLU A 53 2.83 7.33 22.38
N LEU A 54 3.46 8.49 22.17
CA LEU A 54 2.82 9.57 21.40
C LEU A 54 2.43 9.12 20.00
N LEU A 55 3.28 8.34 19.35
CA LEU A 55 3.06 7.83 18.00
C LEU A 55 1.92 6.79 17.94
N THR A 56 1.52 6.18 19.05
CA THR A 56 0.38 5.26 19.08
C THR A 56 -0.99 5.95 19.11
N GLU A 57 -1.00 7.25 19.35
CA GLU A 57 -2.23 8.06 19.34
C GLU A 57 -2.33 8.85 18.05
N PRO A 58 -3.43 8.71 17.27
CA PRO A 58 -3.68 9.59 16.15
C PRO A 58 -3.88 11.03 16.64
N GLU A 59 -3.30 12.00 15.91
CA GLU A 59 -3.52 13.42 16.22
C GLU A 59 -5.00 13.80 16.17
N ARG A 60 -5.78 13.15 15.28
CA ARG A 60 -7.21 13.43 15.15
C ARG A 60 -7.99 12.29 14.52
N ILE A 61 -9.14 11.97 15.11
CA ILE A 61 -10.13 11.04 14.56
C ILE A 61 -11.40 11.83 14.26
N ILE A 62 -11.85 11.80 13.01
CA ILE A 62 -13.06 12.44 12.55
C ILE A 62 -14.03 11.34 12.11
N GLN A 63 -15.19 11.29 12.74
CA GLN A 63 -16.28 10.37 12.41
C GLN A 63 -17.53 11.17 12.13
N PHE A 64 -18.24 10.85 11.06
CA PHE A 64 -19.44 11.58 10.64
C PHE A 64 -20.48 10.68 9.99
N ARG A 65 -21.71 11.14 9.99
CA ARG A 65 -22.85 10.49 9.33
C ARG A 65 -22.90 10.89 7.85
N VAL A 66 -23.14 9.91 6.97
CA VAL A 66 -23.28 10.10 5.52
C VAL A 66 -24.67 9.64 5.10
N PRO A 67 -25.67 10.54 5.06
CA PRO A 67 -27.00 10.23 4.55
C PRO A 67 -27.04 10.38 3.02
N TRP A 68 -27.63 9.42 2.32
CA TRP A 68 -27.79 9.47 0.88
C TRP A 68 -29.08 8.76 0.42
N GLN A 69 -29.50 8.96 -0.82
CA GLN A 69 -30.70 8.36 -1.38
C GLN A 69 -30.34 7.32 -2.45
N ASP A 70 -30.95 6.11 -2.35
CA ASP A 70 -30.84 5.11 -3.41
C ASP A 70 -31.71 5.51 -4.62
N ASP A 71 -31.60 4.77 -5.74
CA ASP A 71 -32.35 5.06 -6.96
C ASP A 71 -33.86 4.87 -6.82
N LYS A 72 -34.32 4.20 -5.74
CA LYS A 72 -35.72 4.05 -5.39
C LYS A 72 -36.25 5.17 -4.52
N GLY A 73 -35.40 6.15 -4.17
CA GLY A 73 -35.76 7.27 -3.31
C GLY A 73 -35.70 6.96 -1.80
N ASN A 74 -35.22 5.79 -1.39
CA ASN A 74 -35.09 5.47 0.04
C ASN A 74 -33.84 6.11 0.63
N TRP A 75 -34.00 6.67 1.83
CA TRP A 75 -32.88 7.18 2.60
C TRP A 75 -32.01 6.04 3.13
N ARG A 76 -30.71 6.18 2.96
CA ARG A 76 -29.65 5.30 3.46
C ARG A 76 -28.69 6.10 4.30
N VAL A 77 -28.06 5.44 5.26
CA VAL A 77 -27.10 6.08 6.17
C VAL A 77 -25.87 5.18 6.27
N ASN A 78 -24.71 5.76 6.03
CA ASN A 78 -23.42 5.14 6.28
C ASN A 78 -22.60 5.98 7.25
N ARG A 79 -21.53 5.43 7.73
CA ARG A 79 -20.57 6.09 8.62
C ARG A 79 -19.32 6.45 7.83
N GLY A 80 -18.92 7.70 7.87
CA GLY A 80 -17.68 8.19 7.30
C GLY A 80 -16.62 8.41 8.37
N TYR A 81 -15.35 8.23 7.98
CA TYR A 81 -14.18 8.41 8.83
C TYR A 81 -13.05 9.11 8.12
N ARG A 82 -12.27 9.90 8.86
CA ARG A 82 -10.91 10.32 8.50
C ARG A 82 -10.02 10.28 9.73
N ILE A 83 -8.95 9.50 9.65
CA ILE A 83 -7.91 9.42 10.67
C ILE A 83 -6.74 10.27 10.17
N GLN A 84 -6.52 11.39 10.82
CA GLN A 84 -5.37 12.25 10.66
C GLN A 84 -4.37 11.82 11.72
N TYR A 85 -3.44 10.93 11.30
CA TYR A 85 -2.68 10.17 12.27
C TYR A 85 -1.44 10.89 12.74
N ASN A 86 -0.57 11.32 11.83
CA ASN A 86 0.66 12.02 12.17
C ASN A 86 1.05 12.98 11.04
N SER A 87 1.36 14.22 11.37
CA SER A 87 1.71 15.30 10.45
C SER A 87 3.16 15.77 10.55
N ALA A 88 4.00 15.15 11.36
CA ALA A 88 5.37 15.60 11.63
C ALA A 88 6.26 15.73 10.38
N ILE A 89 5.98 14.97 9.30
CA ILE A 89 6.75 15.06 8.06
C ILE A 89 5.99 15.68 6.89
N GLY A 90 4.79 16.20 7.12
CA GLY A 90 3.98 16.88 6.10
C GLY A 90 2.48 16.68 6.26
N PRO A 91 1.67 17.19 5.33
CA PRO A 91 0.23 17.03 5.35
C PRO A 91 -0.18 15.56 5.46
N TYR A 92 -1.27 15.27 6.18
CA TYR A 92 -1.78 13.91 6.25
C TYR A 92 -2.06 13.36 4.85
N LYS A 93 -1.61 12.15 4.57
CA LYS A 93 -1.74 11.52 3.26
C LYS A 93 -2.12 10.07 3.38
N GLY A 94 -3.14 9.66 2.64
CA GLY A 94 -3.56 8.27 2.56
C GLY A 94 -4.95 8.10 1.94
N GLY A 95 -5.26 6.89 1.50
CA GLY A 95 -6.46 6.58 0.73
C GLY A 95 -7.76 6.64 1.51
N LEU A 96 -8.86 6.74 0.76
CA LEU A 96 -10.23 6.51 1.21
C LEU A 96 -10.66 5.12 0.76
N ARG A 97 -11.18 4.31 1.70
CA ARG A 97 -11.71 2.97 1.42
C ARG A 97 -13.23 2.95 1.55
N PHE A 98 -13.91 2.50 0.51
CA PHE A 98 -15.36 2.24 0.56
C PHE A 98 -15.60 0.74 0.49
N HIS A 99 -15.89 0.14 1.65
CA HIS A 99 -16.10 -1.29 1.78
C HIS A 99 -16.91 -1.60 3.04
N PRO A 100 -17.83 -2.60 3.03
CA PRO A 100 -18.66 -2.93 4.20
C PRO A 100 -17.89 -3.27 5.48
N SER A 101 -16.65 -3.75 5.37
CA SER A 101 -15.82 -4.09 6.52
C SER A 101 -15.18 -2.88 7.21
N VAL A 102 -15.29 -1.68 6.62
CA VAL A 102 -14.64 -0.48 7.20
C VAL A 102 -15.20 -0.16 8.57
N ASN A 103 -14.30 -0.11 9.54
CA ASN A 103 -14.53 0.30 10.90
C ASN A 103 -13.37 1.16 11.42
N LEU A 104 -13.46 1.66 12.65
CA LEU A 104 -12.42 2.51 13.23
C LEU A 104 -11.08 1.78 13.42
N SER A 105 -11.11 0.53 13.88
CA SER A 105 -9.91 -0.28 14.13
C SER A 105 -9.10 -0.47 12.84
N ILE A 106 -9.76 -0.91 11.76
CA ILE A 106 -9.13 -1.07 10.44
C ILE A 106 -8.52 0.24 9.94
N LEU A 107 -9.23 1.36 10.09
CA LEU A 107 -8.70 2.64 9.62
C LEU A 107 -7.57 3.20 10.50
N LYS A 108 -7.60 2.99 11.82
CA LYS A 108 -6.46 3.31 12.71
C LYS A 108 -5.23 2.49 12.32
N PHE A 109 -5.39 1.19 12.17
CA PHE A 109 -4.33 0.30 11.69
C PHE A 109 -3.71 0.79 10.39
N LEU A 110 -4.54 0.98 9.36
CA LEU A 110 -4.07 1.41 8.04
C LEU A 110 -3.43 2.81 8.07
N ALA A 111 -3.90 3.71 8.93
CA ALA A 111 -3.32 5.04 9.08
C ALA A 111 -1.96 5.00 9.80
N PHE A 112 -1.82 4.15 10.82
CA PHE A 112 -0.57 3.90 11.51
C PHE A 112 0.51 3.36 10.55
N GLU A 113 0.21 2.31 9.82
CA GLU A 113 1.12 1.75 8.81
C GLU A 113 1.48 2.77 7.70
N GLN A 114 0.52 3.65 7.36
CA GLN A 114 0.72 4.67 6.34
C GLN A 114 1.78 5.69 6.72
N ILE A 115 2.00 5.98 8.03
CA ILE A 115 3.05 6.90 8.50
C ILE A 115 4.41 6.44 8.00
N PHE A 116 4.76 5.18 8.27
CA PHE A 116 6.07 4.63 7.96
C PHE A 116 6.27 4.44 6.46
N LYS A 117 5.23 3.98 5.77
CA LYS A 117 5.22 3.88 4.30
C LYS A 117 5.50 5.23 3.64
N ASN A 118 4.84 6.29 4.10
CA ASN A 118 5.02 7.62 3.57
C ASN A 118 6.41 8.18 3.89
N SER A 119 6.91 7.96 5.11
CA SER A 119 8.23 8.43 5.53
C SER A 119 9.36 7.85 4.69
N LEU A 120 9.25 6.59 4.29
CA LEU A 120 10.24 5.91 3.43
C LEU A 120 10.37 6.56 2.05
N THR A 121 9.31 7.17 1.52
CA THR A 121 9.37 7.83 0.20
C THR A 121 10.34 9.02 0.15
N GLY A 122 10.72 9.57 1.29
CA GLY A 122 11.53 10.79 1.35
C GLY A 122 10.76 12.07 1.04
N LEU A 123 9.49 11.98 0.68
CA LEU A 123 8.63 13.10 0.31
C LEU A 123 7.93 13.70 1.54
N PRO A 124 7.57 15.02 1.52
CA PRO A 124 6.99 15.72 2.66
C PRO A 124 5.48 15.39 2.78
N ILE A 125 5.17 14.20 3.23
CA ILE A 125 3.80 13.70 3.42
C ILE A 125 3.69 12.93 4.73
N GLY A 126 2.74 13.30 5.57
CA GLY A 126 2.39 12.62 6.82
C GLY A 126 1.51 11.39 6.61
N GLY A 127 0.97 10.84 7.67
CA GLY A 127 0.14 9.63 7.65
C GLY A 127 -1.33 9.90 7.95
N GLY A 128 -2.22 9.35 7.14
CA GLY A 128 -3.66 9.38 7.36
C GLY A 128 -4.40 8.32 6.57
N LYS A 129 -5.63 8.04 6.97
CA LYS A 129 -6.51 7.08 6.30
C LYS A 129 -7.97 7.47 6.51
N GLY A 130 -8.83 7.12 5.58
CA GLY A 130 -10.25 7.35 5.74
C GLY A 130 -11.09 6.34 4.99
N GLY A 131 -12.40 6.52 5.06
CA GLY A 131 -13.31 5.65 4.34
C GLY A 131 -14.72 5.60 4.93
N SER A 132 -15.46 4.62 4.48
CA SER A 132 -16.84 4.38 4.89
C SER A 132 -17.18 2.90 4.75
N ASP A 133 -18.15 2.44 5.55
CA ASP A 133 -18.81 1.15 5.42
C ASP A 133 -19.76 1.04 4.20
N PHE A 134 -19.73 2.02 3.33
CA PHE A 134 -20.46 2.02 2.06
C PHE A 134 -19.88 0.97 1.09
N ASP A 135 -20.76 0.15 0.49
CA ASP A 135 -20.39 -0.80 -0.56
C ASP A 135 -20.76 -0.25 -1.94
N PRO A 136 -19.80 0.13 -2.79
CA PRO A 136 -20.07 0.60 -4.13
C PRO A 136 -20.46 -0.51 -5.11
N LYS A 137 -20.28 -1.79 -4.75
CA LYS A 137 -20.64 -2.91 -5.64
C LYS A 137 -22.15 -2.96 -5.89
N GLY A 138 -22.53 -3.06 -7.15
CA GLY A 138 -23.94 -3.14 -7.54
C GLY A 138 -24.72 -1.85 -7.38
N LYS A 139 -24.08 -0.72 -7.06
CA LYS A 139 -24.69 0.60 -7.05
C LYS A 139 -24.58 1.26 -8.41
N SER A 140 -25.58 2.08 -8.77
CA SER A 140 -25.51 2.92 -9.95
C SER A 140 -24.50 4.06 -9.79
N ASP A 141 -24.06 4.63 -10.90
CA ASP A 141 -23.20 5.82 -10.89
C ASP A 141 -23.86 7.00 -10.16
N ASN A 142 -25.19 7.13 -10.27
CA ASN A 142 -25.94 8.16 -9.57
C ASN A 142 -25.98 7.95 -8.05
N GLU A 143 -26.13 6.70 -7.60
CA GLU A 143 -26.07 6.37 -6.17
C GLU A 143 -24.69 6.67 -5.60
N ILE A 144 -23.63 6.23 -6.29
CA ILE A 144 -22.24 6.49 -5.89
C ILE A 144 -21.94 7.99 -5.88
N MET A 145 -22.41 8.74 -6.88
CA MET A 145 -22.25 10.20 -6.92
C MET A 145 -22.92 10.87 -5.72
N ARG A 146 -24.16 10.54 -5.42
CA ARG A 146 -24.90 11.08 -4.26
C ARG A 146 -24.20 10.76 -2.94
N PHE A 147 -23.71 9.53 -2.80
CA PHE A 147 -22.94 9.13 -1.64
C PHE A 147 -21.64 9.96 -1.52
N CYS A 148 -20.86 10.06 -2.59
CA CYS A 148 -19.60 10.84 -2.60
C CYS A 148 -19.83 12.33 -2.28
N GLN A 149 -20.92 12.91 -2.78
CA GLN A 149 -21.29 14.30 -2.47
C GLN A 149 -21.61 14.48 -0.99
N SER A 150 -22.42 13.59 -0.41
CA SER A 150 -22.74 13.63 1.02
C SER A 150 -21.52 13.38 1.89
N PHE A 151 -20.65 12.44 1.51
CA PHE A 151 -19.39 12.17 2.21
C PHE A 151 -18.47 13.39 2.20
N MET A 152 -18.31 14.04 1.03
CA MET A 152 -17.44 15.21 0.89
C MET A 152 -17.99 16.45 1.61
N LEU A 153 -19.29 16.58 1.78
CA LEU A 153 -19.90 17.68 2.54
C LEU A 153 -19.32 17.80 3.95
N GLU A 154 -19.10 16.67 4.62
CA GLU A 154 -18.46 16.64 5.94
C GLU A 154 -16.93 16.65 5.85
N LEU A 155 -16.36 15.80 5.00
CA LEU A 155 -14.91 15.67 4.87
C LEU A 155 -14.23 16.99 4.47
N SER A 156 -14.87 17.79 3.61
CA SER A 156 -14.30 19.06 3.13
C SER A 156 -13.95 20.08 4.21
N LYS A 157 -14.50 19.92 5.41
CA LYS A 157 -14.22 20.79 6.56
C LYS A 157 -12.82 20.54 7.14
N HIS A 158 -12.20 19.43 6.82
CA HIS A 158 -11.00 18.91 7.48
C HIS A 158 -9.83 18.66 6.54
N ILE A 159 -10.01 18.80 5.23
CA ILE A 159 -9.00 18.51 4.21
C ILE A 159 -8.61 19.76 3.40
N GLY A 160 -7.45 19.66 2.78
CA GLY A 160 -6.89 20.73 1.93
C GLY A 160 -5.45 20.39 1.53
N PRO A 161 -4.88 21.03 0.50
CA PRO A 161 -3.58 20.65 -0.07
C PRO A 161 -2.41 20.76 0.90
N SER A 162 -2.52 21.61 1.93
CA SER A 162 -1.50 21.78 2.97
C SER A 162 -1.92 21.23 4.34
N ILE A 163 -3.05 20.53 4.42
CA ILE A 163 -3.58 19.98 5.68
C ILE A 163 -3.66 18.47 5.58
N ASP A 164 -4.47 17.98 4.64
CA ASP A 164 -4.78 16.56 4.46
C ASP A 164 -5.20 16.30 3.03
N VAL A 165 -4.51 15.39 2.34
CA VAL A 165 -4.72 15.09 0.92
C VAL A 165 -5.09 13.62 0.74
N PRO A 166 -6.40 13.29 0.77
CA PRO A 166 -6.86 11.93 0.54
C PRO A 166 -6.59 11.44 -0.90
N ALA A 167 -6.55 10.13 -1.06
CA ALA A 167 -6.41 9.44 -2.35
C ALA A 167 -7.42 8.31 -2.48
N GLY A 168 -7.38 7.57 -3.60
CA GLY A 168 -8.14 6.34 -3.76
C GLY A 168 -7.54 5.16 -2.98
N ASP A 169 -8.38 4.18 -2.70
CA ASP A 169 -8.09 2.86 -2.14
C ASP A 169 -9.21 1.89 -2.55
N ILE A 170 -9.37 0.74 -1.90
CA ILE A 170 -10.45 -0.22 -2.20
C ILE A 170 -11.80 0.49 -2.28
N GLY A 171 -12.51 0.27 -3.39
CA GLY A 171 -13.83 0.88 -3.64
C GLY A 171 -13.82 2.38 -4.00
N VAL A 172 -12.64 2.98 -4.12
CA VAL A 172 -12.47 4.40 -4.50
C VAL A 172 -11.44 4.51 -5.62
N GLY A 173 -11.91 4.56 -6.83
CA GLY A 173 -11.11 4.76 -8.04
C GLY A 173 -11.24 6.18 -8.61
N ALA A 174 -10.85 6.34 -9.86
CA ALA A 174 -10.89 7.63 -10.57
C ALA A 174 -12.30 8.23 -10.62
N ARG A 175 -13.35 7.40 -10.75
CA ARG A 175 -14.76 7.83 -10.75
C ARG A 175 -15.14 8.47 -9.41
N GLU A 176 -14.89 7.77 -8.30
CA GLU A 176 -15.21 8.25 -6.96
C GLU A 176 -14.40 9.51 -6.62
N ILE A 177 -13.11 9.52 -6.94
CA ILE A 177 -12.25 10.71 -6.79
C ILE A 177 -12.81 11.89 -7.59
N GLY A 178 -13.32 11.63 -8.80
CA GLY A 178 -13.98 12.65 -9.62
C GLY A 178 -15.21 13.26 -8.95
N TYR A 179 -16.08 12.41 -8.41
CA TYR A 179 -17.29 12.87 -7.69
C TYR A 179 -16.96 13.62 -6.41
N LEU A 180 -15.97 13.13 -5.64
CA LEU A 180 -15.48 13.79 -4.43
C LEU A 180 -14.86 15.17 -4.76
N PHE A 181 -14.02 15.25 -5.79
CA PHE A 181 -13.41 16.51 -6.21
C PHE A 181 -14.46 17.50 -6.74
N GLY A 182 -15.43 16.99 -7.53
CA GLY A 182 -16.53 17.80 -8.05
C GLY A 182 -17.34 18.49 -6.94
N GLU A 183 -17.62 17.77 -5.84
CA GLU A 183 -18.32 18.35 -4.70
C GLU A 183 -17.43 19.28 -3.89
N TYR A 184 -16.15 18.91 -3.66
CA TYR A 184 -15.22 19.79 -2.95
C TYR A 184 -15.13 21.17 -3.58
N LYS A 185 -14.98 21.28 -4.92
CA LYS A 185 -14.88 22.58 -5.61
C LYS A 185 -16.20 23.41 -5.54
N ARG A 186 -17.34 22.75 -5.29
CA ARG A 186 -18.63 23.45 -5.05
C ARG A 186 -18.70 24.05 -3.64
N LEU A 187 -18.15 23.33 -2.66
CA LEU A 187 -18.20 23.72 -1.24
C LEU A 187 -17.09 24.71 -0.84
N LYS A 188 -15.96 24.59 -1.50
CA LYS A 188 -14.76 25.38 -1.23
C LYS A 188 -14.37 26.20 -2.47
N LYS A 189 -13.10 26.53 -2.59
CA LYS A 189 -12.54 27.11 -3.82
C LYS A 189 -12.03 25.99 -4.72
N TYR A 190 -11.82 26.35 -6.00
CA TYR A 190 -11.16 25.44 -6.93
C TYR A 190 -9.70 25.26 -6.53
N ASP A 191 -9.40 24.17 -5.83
CA ASP A 191 -8.09 23.81 -5.34
C ASP A 191 -7.69 22.44 -5.88
N ILE A 192 -6.78 22.43 -6.85
CA ILE A 192 -6.39 21.23 -7.57
C ILE A 192 -5.58 20.25 -6.73
N GLY A 193 -5.00 20.71 -5.62
CA GLY A 193 -4.13 19.91 -4.75
C GLY A 193 -4.85 19.11 -3.67
N VAL A 194 -6.18 19.20 -3.55
CA VAL A 194 -6.92 18.64 -2.41
C VAL A 194 -7.03 17.10 -2.39
N LEU A 195 -6.99 16.44 -3.53
CA LEU A 195 -7.09 14.99 -3.70
C LEU A 195 -6.03 14.52 -4.69
N THR A 196 -5.60 13.26 -4.58
CA THR A 196 -4.76 12.61 -5.59
C THR A 196 -5.42 11.34 -6.14
N GLY A 197 -4.90 10.85 -7.27
CA GLY A 197 -5.54 9.81 -8.06
C GLY A 197 -6.66 10.37 -8.95
N LYS A 198 -6.61 11.67 -9.25
CA LYS A 198 -7.52 12.29 -10.18
C LYS A 198 -7.30 11.76 -11.60
N PRO A 199 -8.34 11.70 -12.43
CA PRO A 199 -8.19 11.53 -13.88
C PRO A 199 -7.25 12.56 -14.52
N LEU A 200 -6.61 12.18 -15.61
CA LEU A 200 -5.70 13.06 -16.36
C LEU A 200 -6.41 14.32 -16.88
N ASP A 201 -7.72 14.24 -17.14
CA ASP A 201 -8.54 15.35 -17.63
C ASP A 201 -8.61 16.54 -16.65
N PHE A 202 -8.35 16.31 -15.36
CA PHE A 202 -8.35 17.37 -14.35
C PHE A 202 -7.25 17.20 -13.31
N TRP A 203 -6.01 17.30 -13.76
CA TRP A 203 -4.80 17.45 -12.95
C TRP A 203 -4.30 16.16 -12.27
N GLY A 204 -4.71 14.97 -12.75
CA GLY A 204 -4.09 13.71 -12.37
C GLY A 204 -2.67 13.57 -12.91
N SER A 205 -1.86 12.73 -12.27
CA SER A 205 -0.50 12.42 -12.73
C SER A 205 -0.50 11.22 -13.67
N LYS A 206 0.29 11.30 -14.74
CA LYS A 206 0.70 10.13 -15.53
C LYS A 206 1.36 9.10 -14.60
N ILE A 207 1.40 7.83 -14.99
CA ILE A 207 1.97 6.71 -14.22
C ILE A 207 1.22 6.40 -12.91
N ARG A 208 0.23 7.18 -12.45
CA ARG A 208 -0.42 6.93 -11.16
C ARG A 208 -1.10 5.56 -11.08
N THR A 209 -1.70 5.10 -12.17
CA THR A 209 -2.36 3.78 -12.23
C THR A 209 -1.34 2.64 -12.17
N GLU A 210 -0.24 2.80 -12.85
CA GLU A 210 0.86 1.85 -12.97
C GLU A 210 1.75 1.82 -11.72
N ALA A 211 1.79 2.91 -10.97
CA ALA A 211 2.84 3.24 -10.01
C ALA A 211 3.11 2.20 -8.94
N THR A 212 2.11 1.47 -8.46
CA THR A 212 2.32 0.45 -7.43
C THR A 212 3.01 -0.77 -8.03
N GLY A 213 2.55 -1.24 -9.19
CA GLY A 213 3.16 -2.36 -9.90
C GLY A 213 4.57 -2.03 -10.42
N TYR A 214 4.74 -0.87 -11.04
CA TYR A 214 6.05 -0.40 -11.51
C TYR A 214 7.04 -0.22 -10.35
N GLY A 215 6.59 0.44 -9.27
CA GLY A 215 7.43 0.66 -8.09
C GLY A 215 7.87 -0.65 -7.43
N LEU A 216 6.97 -1.64 -7.32
CA LEU A 216 7.31 -2.98 -6.85
C LEU A 216 8.48 -3.58 -7.65
N VAL A 217 8.37 -3.52 -8.97
CA VAL A 217 9.40 -4.09 -9.87
C VAL A 217 10.69 -3.27 -9.82
N TYR A 218 10.62 -1.95 -9.69
CA TYR A 218 11.82 -1.11 -9.49
C TYR A 218 12.53 -1.44 -8.17
N TYR A 219 11.78 -1.64 -7.09
CA TYR A 219 12.38 -2.06 -5.82
C TYR A 219 13.18 -3.35 -5.97
N VAL A 220 12.58 -4.38 -6.61
CA VAL A 220 13.25 -5.65 -6.89
C VAL A 220 14.41 -5.48 -7.87
N LYS A 221 14.28 -4.61 -8.88
CA LYS A 221 15.39 -4.27 -9.83
C LYS A 221 16.63 -3.77 -9.08
N HIS A 222 16.43 -2.86 -8.11
CA HIS A 222 17.55 -2.32 -7.33
C HIS A 222 18.17 -3.37 -6.41
N LEU A 223 17.36 -4.27 -5.83
CA LEU A 223 17.87 -5.43 -5.09
C LEU A 223 18.72 -6.32 -6.00
N LEU A 224 18.20 -6.71 -7.16
CA LEU A 224 18.93 -7.55 -8.12
C LEU A 224 20.24 -6.90 -8.56
N ASN A 225 20.21 -5.60 -8.88
CA ASN A 225 21.42 -4.85 -9.29
C ASN A 225 22.52 -4.90 -8.21
N GLU A 226 22.16 -4.75 -6.94
CA GLU A 226 23.10 -4.83 -5.82
C GLU A 226 23.68 -6.24 -5.68
N GLU A 227 22.86 -7.27 -5.92
CA GLU A 227 23.28 -8.67 -5.97
C GLU A 227 23.98 -9.04 -7.32
N LYS A 228 24.26 -8.07 -8.18
CA LYS A 228 24.88 -8.24 -9.52
C LYS A 228 24.09 -9.16 -10.45
N ASP A 229 22.80 -9.07 -10.36
CA ASP A 229 21.81 -9.84 -11.14
C ASP A 229 20.80 -8.89 -11.81
N SER A 230 19.88 -9.43 -12.60
CA SER A 230 18.84 -8.66 -13.29
C SER A 230 17.57 -9.49 -13.47
N PHE A 231 16.51 -8.89 -13.99
CA PHE A 231 15.30 -9.62 -14.40
C PHE A 231 15.49 -10.49 -15.64
N ASP A 232 16.56 -10.24 -16.42
CA ASP A 232 16.78 -11.00 -17.66
C ASP A 232 16.80 -12.51 -17.37
N GLN A 233 15.99 -13.25 -18.14
CA GLN A 233 15.78 -14.70 -18.03
C GLN A 233 15.20 -15.21 -16.68
N LYS A 234 14.78 -14.34 -15.75
CA LYS A 234 14.12 -14.76 -14.52
C LYS A 234 12.68 -15.21 -14.78
N THR A 235 12.30 -16.31 -14.17
CA THR A 235 10.91 -16.76 -14.11
C THR A 235 10.23 -16.17 -12.88
N VAL A 236 9.08 -15.51 -13.08
CA VAL A 236 8.38 -14.76 -12.04
C VAL A 236 6.96 -15.27 -11.86
N PHE A 237 6.58 -15.56 -10.63
CA PHE A 237 5.19 -15.83 -10.23
C PHE A 237 4.53 -14.56 -9.74
N VAL A 238 3.33 -14.29 -10.22
CA VAL A 238 2.52 -13.14 -9.80
C VAL A 238 1.13 -13.64 -9.40
N SER A 239 0.62 -13.20 -8.27
CA SER A 239 -0.80 -13.36 -7.91
C SER A 239 -1.60 -12.11 -8.26
N GLY A 240 -2.91 -12.29 -8.45
CA GLY A 240 -3.79 -11.19 -8.82
C GLY A 240 -3.88 -10.93 -10.32
N SER A 241 -4.85 -10.10 -10.67
CA SER A 241 -5.10 -9.59 -12.03
C SER A 241 -5.75 -8.19 -11.98
N GLY A 242 -5.52 -7.49 -10.88
CA GLY A 242 -5.85 -6.07 -10.72
C GLY A 242 -4.68 -5.17 -11.13
N ASN A 243 -4.81 -3.86 -10.90
CA ASN A 243 -3.80 -2.88 -11.32
C ASN A 243 -2.38 -3.24 -10.88
N VAL A 244 -2.16 -3.60 -9.62
CA VAL A 244 -0.81 -3.92 -9.13
C VAL A 244 -0.21 -5.08 -9.91
N ALA A 245 -0.95 -6.17 -10.07
CA ALA A 245 -0.49 -7.36 -10.77
C ALA A 245 -0.24 -7.09 -12.26
N ILE A 246 -1.19 -6.47 -12.95
CA ILE A 246 -1.10 -6.18 -14.39
C ILE A 246 0.15 -5.35 -14.70
N TYR A 247 0.37 -4.27 -13.94
CA TYR A 247 1.51 -3.39 -14.20
C TYR A 247 2.84 -3.93 -13.66
N ALA A 248 2.82 -4.80 -12.64
CA ALA A 248 4.00 -5.56 -12.27
C ALA A 248 4.40 -6.54 -13.39
N ILE A 249 3.44 -7.28 -13.97
CA ILE A 249 3.68 -8.18 -15.12
C ILE A 249 4.29 -7.41 -16.30
N GLU A 250 3.69 -6.28 -16.67
CA GLU A 250 4.18 -5.45 -17.78
C GLU A 250 5.62 -4.98 -17.55
N LYS A 251 5.92 -4.46 -16.36
CA LYS A 251 7.25 -3.92 -16.05
C LYS A 251 8.32 -5.02 -15.93
N VAL A 252 7.98 -6.18 -15.35
CA VAL A 252 8.89 -7.36 -15.35
C VAL A 252 9.25 -7.77 -16.75
N GLN A 253 8.27 -7.85 -17.66
CA GLN A 253 8.50 -8.23 -19.06
C GLN A 253 9.33 -7.18 -19.81
N GLU A 254 9.09 -5.90 -19.56
CA GLU A 254 9.91 -4.80 -20.10
C GLU A 254 11.39 -4.93 -19.70
N LEU A 255 11.66 -5.43 -18.48
CA LEU A 255 13.01 -5.66 -17.95
C LEU A 255 13.61 -7.04 -18.32
N GLY A 256 12.97 -7.82 -19.20
CA GLY A 256 13.48 -9.09 -19.71
C GLY A 256 13.06 -10.32 -18.89
N GLY A 257 12.29 -10.17 -17.83
CA GLY A 257 11.76 -11.29 -17.03
C GLY A 257 10.55 -11.97 -17.70
N LYS A 258 10.33 -13.23 -17.37
CA LYS A 258 9.19 -14.02 -17.85
C LYS A 258 8.20 -14.26 -16.71
N VAL A 259 7.04 -13.60 -16.75
CA VAL A 259 5.95 -13.87 -15.81
C VAL A 259 5.10 -15.01 -16.34
N VAL A 260 4.93 -16.07 -15.55
CA VAL A 260 4.23 -17.29 -15.98
C VAL A 260 2.90 -17.52 -15.26
N THR A 261 2.53 -16.67 -14.31
CA THR A 261 1.27 -16.81 -13.56
C THR A 261 0.54 -15.49 -13.40
N CYS A 262 -0.79 -15.57 -13.29
CA CYS A 262 -1.65 -14.53 -12.74
C CYS A 262 -2.90 -15.20 -12.11
N SER A 263 -3.60 -14.53 -11.20
CA SER A 263 -4.75 -15.14 -10.51
C SER A 263 -5.92 -14.18 -10.33
N ASP A 264 -7.10 -14.73 -10.09
CA ASP A 264 -8.25 -13.99 -9.56
C ASP A 264 -8.92 -14.79 -8.43
N SER A 265 -10.05 -14.31 -7.90
CA SER A 265 -10.76 -14.97 -6.79
C SER A 265 -11.34 -16.36 -7.13
N SER A 266 -11.27 -16.82 -8.38
CA SER A 266 -11.80 -18.10 -8.82
C SER A 266 -10.74 -19.11 -9.23
N GLY A 267 -9.46 -18.72 -9.25
CA GLY A 267 -8.34 -19.60 -9.60
C GLY A 267 -7.16 -18.85 -10.22
N TYR A 268 -6.24 -19.57 -10.82
CA TYR A 268 -5.08 -18.97 -11.46
C TYR A 268 -4.80 -19.52 -12.86
N ILE A 269 -4.04 -18.74 -13.62
CA ILE A 269 -3.44 -19.11 -14.89
C ILE A 269 -1.98 -19.50 -14.66
N TYR A 270 -1.56 -20.61 -15.27
CA TYR A 270 -0.17 -20.93 -15.53
C TYR A 270 0.05 -20.95 -17.05
N ASP A 271 0.95 -20.11 -17.54
CA ASP A 271 1.35 -20.03 -18.95
C ASP A 271 2.87 -20.17 -19.06
N PRO A 272 3.39 -21.37 -19.42
CA PRO A 272 4.84 -21.59 -19.51
C PRO A 272 5.52 -20.75 -20.61
N GLU A 273 4.76 -20.25 -21.59
CA GLU A 273 5.29 -19.33 -22.61
C GLU A 273 5.37 -17.87 -22.12
N GLY A 274 4.75 -17.58 -20.99
CA GLY A 274 4.66 -16.25 -20.37
C GLY A 274 3.29 -15.60 -20.57
N ILE A 275 2.85 -14.89 -19.54
CA ILE A 275 1.57 -14.16 -19.56
C ILE A 275 1.61 -13.07 -20.65
N ASP A 276 0.60 -13.06 -21.51
CA ASP A 276 0.36 -11.96 -22.45
C ASP A 276 -0.32 -10.79 -21.70
N ALA A 277 0.47 -9.77 -21.37
CA ALA A 277 -0.01 -8.62 -20.63
C ALA A 277 -1.07 -7.83 -21.38
N SER A 278 -1.03 -7.78 -22.70
CA SER A 278 -2.02 -7.06 -23.53
C SER A 278 -3.36 -7.77 -23.50
N LEU A 279 -3.37 -9.09 -23.65
CA LEU A 279 -4.57 -9.92 -23.54
C LEU A 279 -5.16 -9.85 -22.11
N LEU A 280 -4.31 -9.88 -21.09
CA LEU A 280 -4.73 -9.76 -19.72
C LEU A 280 -5.43 -8.42 -19.45
N LYS A 281 -4.86 -7.30 -19.94
CA LYS A 281 -5.46 -5.97 -19.86
C LYS A 281 -6.81 -5.92 -20.57
N GLU A 282 -6.90 -6.44 -21.78
CA GLU A 282 -8.15 -6.48 -22.54
C GLU A 282 -9.26 -7.20 -21.75
N ILE A 283 -8.95 -8.37 -21.18
CA ILE A 283 -9.92 -9.17 -20.44
C ILE A 283 -10.32 -8.50 -19.13
N LYS A 284 -9.35 -7.98 -18.36
CA LYS A 284 -9.60 -7.49 -17.00
C LYS A 284 -10.07 -6.03 -16.96
N GLU A 285 -9.45 -5.14 -17.71
CA GLU A 285 -9.74 -3.70 -17.66
C GLU A 285 -10.87 -3.31 -18.62
N ILE A 286 -10.88 -3.86 -19.84
CA ILE A 286 -11.85 -3.49 -20.88
C ILE A 286 -13.11 -4.36 -20.77
N LYS A 287 -12.97 -5.68 -20.91
CA LYS A 287 -14.10 -6.63 -20.91
C LYS A 287 -14.62 -6.94 -19.51
N ARG A 288 -13.83 -6.71 -18.45
CA ARG A 288 -14.15 -7.00 -17.04
C ARG A 288 -14.58 -8.46 -16.80
N GLN A 289 -13.94 -9.39 -17.50
CA GLN A 289 -14.21 -10.82 -17.46
C GLN A 289 -13.31 -11.56 -16.47
N ARG A 290 -13.59 -12.86 -16.27
CA ARG A 290 -12.78 -13.77 -15.45
C ARG A 290 -11.57 -14.30 -16.24
N LEU A 291 -10.57 -14.83 -15.52
CA LEU A 291 -9.35 -15.40 -16.14
C LEU A 291 -9.61 -16.69 -16.95
N THR A 292 -10.75 -17.33 -16.78
CA THR A 292 -11.18 -18.42 -17.68
C THR A 292 -11.19 -18.00 -19.15
N GLU A 293 -11.54 -16.72 -19.41
CA GLU A 293 -11.54 -16.18 -20.78
C GLU A 293 -10.12 -16.01 -21.35
N TYR A 294 -9.13 -15.79 -20.48
CA TYR A 294 -7.71 -15.78 -20.89
C TYR A 294 -7.27 -17.16 -21.40
N ALA A 295 -7.56 -18.23 -20.65
CA ALA A 295 -7.23 -19.58 -21.07
C ALA A 295 -7.96 -20.01 -22.37
N ASN A 296 -9.18 -19.51 -22.59
CA ASN A 296 -9.92 -19.78 -23.85
C ASN A 296 -9.24 -19.16 -25.08
N GLN A 297 -8.51 -18.06 -24.92
CA GLN A 297 -7.86 -17.32 -26.01
C GLN A 297 -6.37 -17.61 -26.14
N ARG A 298 -5.74 -18.25 -25.15
CA ARG A 298 -4.31 -18.53 -25.10
C ARG A 298 -4.07 -20.04 -24.95
N PRO A 299 -3.74 -20.76 -26.04
CA PRO A 299 -3.61 -22.24 -26.03
C PRO A 299 -2.51 -22.79 -25.11
N SER A 300 -1.47 -22.02 -24.81
CA SER A 300 -0.39 -22.41 -23.89
C SER A 300 -0.79 -22.29 -22.42
N ALA A 301 -1.85 -21.52 -22.12
CA ALA A 301 -2.27 -21.23 -20.76
C ALA A 301 -3.20 -22.32 -20.21
N VAL A 302 -2.94 -22.74 -18.97
CA VAL A 302 -3.79 -23.66 -18.22
C VAL A 302 -4.47 -22.90 -17.08
N TYR A 303 -5.79 -23.03 -16.96
CA TYR A 303 -6.55 -22.45 -15.86
C TYR A 303 -6.78 -23.48 -14.74
N HIS A 304 -6.37 -23.16 -13.53
CA HIS A 304 -6.52 -23.96 -12.32
C HIS A 304 -7.64 -23.38 -11.46
N ALA A 305 -8.82 -23.98 -11.54
CA ALA A 305 -10.02 -23.50 -10.85
C ALA A 305 -9.98 -23.77 -9.35
N GLY A 306 -10.25 -22.76 -8.53
CA GLY A 306 -10.36 -22.89 -7.07
C GLY A 306 -9.03 -23.09 -6.34
N GLU A 307 -7.90 -23.07 -7.05
CA GLU A 307 -6.58 -23.26 -6.46
C GLU A 307 -5.84 -21.93 -6.27
N SER A 308 -4.93 -21.89 -5.30
CA SER A 308 -4.00 -20.78 -5.11
C SER A 308 -2.80 -20.91 -6.04
N VAL A 309 -2.37 -19.80 -6.65
CA VAL A 309 -1.15 -19.78 -7.50
C VAL A 309 0.09 -20.26 -6.74
N TRP A 310 0.10 -20.10 -5.42
CA TRP A 310 1.23 -20.47 -4.56
C TRP A 310 1.35 -21.97 -4.32
N THR A 311 0.36 -22.77 -4.74
CA THR A 311 0.44 -24.24 -4.73
C THR A 311 1.14 -24.82 -5.96
N LEU A 312 1.45 -23.99 -6.97
CA LEU A 312 2.12 -24.41 -8.20
C LEU A 312 3.54 -24.93 -7.89
N LYS A 313 3.83 -26.16 -8.34
CA LYS A 313 5.12 -26.84 -8.14
C LYS A 313 6.00 -26.77 -9.38
N GLU A 314 6.32 -25.55 -9.78
CA GLU A 314 7.22 -25.25 -10.90
C GLU A 314 8.37 -24.40 -10.41
N LYS A 315 9.52 -24.44 -11.10
CA LYS A 315 10.67 -23.62 -10.72
C LYS A 315 10.47 -22.17 -11.11
N ALA A 316 10.79 -21.28 -10.18
CA ALA A 316 10.79 -19.85 -10.42
C ALA A 316 11.83 -19.15 -9.53
N ASP A 317 12.18 -17.92 -9.90
CA ASP A 317 13.19 -17.12 -9.20
C ASP A 317 12.56 -16.12 -8.24
N ILE A 318 11.44 -15.52 -8.63
CA ILE A 318 10.82 -14.39 -7.93
C ILE A 318 9.32 -14.62 -7.78
N ALA A 319 8.78 -14.30 -6.60
CA ALA A 319 7.35 -14.29 -6.31
C ALA A 319 6.87 -12.87 -5.96
N LEU A 320 5.84 -12.40 -6.65
CA LEU A 320 5.22 -11.09 -6.44
C LEU A 320 3.75 -11.26 -6.03
N PRO A 321 3.47 -11.39 -4.72
CA PRO A 321 2.10 -11.45 -4.23
C PRO A 321 1.40 -10.08 -4.37
N CYS A 322 0.49 -9.99 -5.36
CA CYS A 322 -0.19 -8.75 -5.75
C CYS A 322 -1.72 -8.82 -5.59
N ALA A 323 -2.26 -9.88 -4.96
CA ALA A 323 -3.70 -10.08 -4.87
C ALA A 323 -4.30 -9.59 -3.56
N THR A 324 -4.12 -10.33 -2.48
CA THR A 324 -4.84 -10.10 -1.23
C THR A 324 -3.97 -10.28 0.01
N GLN A 325 -4.47 -9.78 1.12
CA GLN A 325 -3.89 -10.00 2.45
C GLN A 325 -3.90 -11.49 2.82
N ASN A 326 -2.83 -11.96 3.49
CA ASN A 326 -2.68 -13.32 4.02
C ASN A 326 -2.84 -14.43 2.96
N GLU A 327 -2.41 -14.18 1.72
CA GLU A 327 -2.48 -15.18 0.65
C GLU A 327 -1.34 -16.21 0.67
N ILE A 328 -0.26 -15.95 1.43
CA ILE A 328 0.88 -16.85 1.63
C ILE A 328 1.00 -17.15 3.13
N ASP A 329 0.68 -18.37 3.51
CA ASP A 329 0.90 -18.89 4.86
C ASP A 329 2.21 -19.70 4.95
N GLU A 330 2.49 -20.28 6.12
CA GLU A 330 3.67 -21.07 6.39
C GLU A 330 3.90 -22.19 5.35
N SER A 331 2.85 -22.96 5.05
CA SER A 331 2.94 -24.12 4.13
C SER A 331 3.18 -23.69 2.68
N LEU A 332 2.60 -22.57 2.26
CA LEU A 332 2.80 -22.01 0.93
C LEU A 332 4.19 -21.39 0.78
N ALA A 333 4.73 -20.79 1.85
CA ALA A 333 6.11 -20.31 1.86
C ALA A 333 7.12 -21.47 1.71
N GLU A 334 6.88 -22.62 2.33
CA GLU A 334 7.71 -23.83 2.14
C GLU A 334 7.70 -24.27 0.68
N ILE A 335 6.55 -24.28 0.01
CA ILE A 335 6.45 -24.60 -1.43
C ILE A 335 7.26 -23.61 -2.28
N LEU A 336 7.21 -22.31 -1.97
CA LEU A 336 8.00 -21.31 -2.68
C LEU A 336 9.50 -21.58 -2.53
N VAL A 337 9.96 -21.93 -1.34
CA VAL A 337 11.36 -22.31 -1.09
C VAL A 337 11.74 -23.57 -1.89
N GLU A 338 10.90 -24.60 -1.89
CA GLU A 338 11.11 -25.82 -2.69
C GLU A 338 11.16 -25.53 -4.20
N ASN A 339 10.38 -24.57 -4.68
CA ASN A 339 10.38 -24.10 -6.07
C ASN A 339 11.64 -23.33 -6.46
N GLY A 340 12.48 -22.96 -5.49
CA GLY A 340 13.74 -22.24 -5.70
C GLY A 340 13.61 -20.73 -5.74
N ILE A 341 12.49 -20.18 -5.26
CA ILE A 341 12.29 -18.73 -5.13
C ILE A 341 13.40 -18.11 -4.28
N LYS A 342 13.99 -17.04 -4.79
CA LYS A 342 15.06 -16.26 -4.14
C LYS A 342 14.58 -14.93 -3.60
N ILE A 343 13.50 -14.38 -4.17
CA ILE A 343 12.93 -13.09 -3.79
C ILE A 343 11.42 -13.22 -3.70
N VAL A 344 10.86 -12.78 -2.57
CA VAL A 344 9.42 -12.56 -2.39
C VAL A 344 9.22 -11.06 -2.12
N ALA A 345 8.51 -10.37 -3.00
CA ALA A 345 8.28 -8.92 -2.87
C ALA A 345 6.77 -8.59 -2.89
N GLU A 346 6.31 -7.96 -1.84
CA GLU A 346 4.89 -7.72 -1.59
C GLU A 346 4.32 -6.55 -2.40
N GLY A 347 3.51 -6.85 -3.40
CA GLY A 347 2.71 -5.86 -4.13
C GLY A 347 1.41 -5.51 -3.42
N ALA A 348 0.75 -6.50 -2.81
CA ALA A 348 -0.39 -6.28 -1.92
C ALA A 348 0.04 -5.80 -0.53
N ASN A 349 -0.92 -5.43 0.31
CA ASN A 349 -0.64 -5.11 1.71
C ASN A 349 -0.71 -6.40 2.54
N MET A 350 0.38 -6.76 3.21
CA MET A 350 0.54 -7.93 4.09
C MET A 350 0.04 -9.25 3.45
N PRO A 351 0.49 -9.62 2.25
CA PRO A 351 0.09 -10.88 1.64
C PRO A 351 0.72 -12.11 2.31
N CYS A 352 1.90 -11.94 2.95
CA CYS A 352 2.56 -13.00 3.72
C CYS A 352 2.17 -12.93 5.20
N THR A 353 1.85 -14.09 5.79
CA THR A 353 1.69 -14.17 7.25
C THR A 353 3.03 -14.07 7.95
N VAL A 354 3.05 -13.71 9.25
CA VAL A 354 4.28 -13.64 10.06
C VAL A 354 5.06 -14.95 10.01
N LYS A 355 4.38 -16.09 10.06
CA LYS A 355 5.03 -17.42 9.94
C LYS A 355 5.64 -17.66 8.57
N ALA A 356 4.95 -17.23 7.50
CA ALA A 356 5.51 -17.30 6.15
C ALA A 356 6.80 -16.50 6.03
N VAL A 357 6.82 -15.28 6.59
CA VAL A 357 8.02 -14.43 6.62
C VAL A 357 9.18 -15.11 7.37
N SER A 358 8.90 -15.81 8.49
CA SER A 358 9.91 -16.56 9.22
C SER A 358 10.51 -17.69 8.38
N VAL A 359 9.68 -18.47 7.68
CA VAL A 359 10.12 -19.56 6.76
C VAL A 359 11.02 -18.98 5.66
N LEU A 360 10.61 -17.89 5.03
CA LEU A 360 11.40 -17.25 3.97
C LEU A 360 12.77 -16.77 4.48
N HIS A 361 12.79 -16.17 5.65
CA HIS A 361 14.02 -15.67 6.28
C HIS A 361 14.97 -16.83 6.64
N GLU A 362 14.47 -17.90 7.25
CA GLU A 362 15.24 -19.09 7.59
C GLU A 362 15.82 -19.81 6.35
N ALA A 363 15.14 -19.70 5.22
CA ALA A 363 15.58 -20.26 3.94
C ALA A 363 16.49 -19.31 3.12
N ASP A 364 16.94 -18.21 3.71
CA ASP A 364 17.80 -17.19 3.06
C ASP A 364 17.14 -16.54 1.81
N VAL A 365 15.81 -16.46 1.76
CA VAL A 365 15.05 -15.79 0.71
C VAL A 365 14.94 -14.30 1.03
N TRP A 366 15.23 -13.43 0.07
CA TRP A 366 14.99 -12.00 0.20
C TRP A 366 13.49 -11.72 0.33
N TYR A 367 13.07 -11.22 1.49
CA TYR A 367 11.71 -10.77 1.73
C TYR A 367 11.64 -9.25 1.69
N CYS A 368 10.85 -8.72 0.73
CA CYS A 368 10.65 -7.29 0.52
C CYS A 368 9.27 -6.88 1.05
N PRO A 369 9.17 -6.21 2.21
CA PRO A 369 7.90 -5.91 2.86
C PRO A 369 7.09 -4.89 2.07
N GLY A 370 5.75 -5.06 2.07
CA GLY A 370 4.84 -4.24 1.29
C GLY A 370 4.95 -2.74 1.56
N LYS A 371 5.16 -2.33 2.83
CA LYS A 371 5.33 -0.90 3.16
C LYS A 371 6.51 -0.22 2.43
N ALA A 372 7.52 -0.97 2.02
CA ALA A 372 8.64 -0.49 1.21
C ALA A 372 8.40 -0.81 -0.28
N ALA A 373 8.19 -2.07 -0.62
CA ALA A 373 8.13 -2.55 -1.99
C ALA A 373 6.93 -1.99 -2.78
N ASN A 374 5.76 -1.81 -2.15
CA ASN A 374 4.58 -1.27 -2.83
C ASN A 374 4.37 0.25 -2.64
N ALA A 375 5.38 0.98 -2.18
CA ALA A 375 5.28 2.42 -1.92
C ALA A 375 5.16 3.29 -3.20
N GLY A 376 5.33 2.71 -4.38
CA GLY A 376 5.26 3.43 -5.66
C GLY A 376 3.96 4.21 -5.85
N GLY A 377 2.83 3.63 -5.45
CA GLY A 377 1.53 4.28 -5.55
C GLY A 377 1.42 5.58 -4.74
N VAL A 378 1.90 5.60 -3.49
CA VAL A 378 1.92 6.81 -2.68
C VAL A 378 3.01 7.78 -3.12
N ALA A 379 4.15 7.28 -3.63
CA ALA A 379 5.19 8.11 -4.21
C ALA A 379 4.66 8.95 -5.38
N VAL A 380 4.03 8.34 -6.37
CA VAL A 380 3.43 9.08 -7.49
C VAL A 380 2.26 9.96 -7.03
N SER A 381 1.50 9.56 -6.00
CA SER A 381 0.51 10.46 -5.40
C SER A 381 1.14 11.74 -4.84
N ALA A 382 2.30 11.65 -4.21
CA ALA A 382 3.03 12.85 -3.72
C ALA A 382 3.65 13.65 -4.88
N LEU A 383 4.10 12.99 -5.96
CA LEU A 383 4.50 13.67 -7.18
C LEU A 383 3.32 14.42 -7.84
N GLU A 384 2.10 13.84 -7.81
CA GLU A 384 0.88 14.52 -8.23
C GLU A 384 0.63 15.79 -7.40
N MET A 385 0.82 15.73 -6.08
CA MET A 385 0.74 16.93 -5.22
C MET A 385 1.76 18.01 -5.66
N SER A 386 3.00 17.60 -5.95
CA SER A 386 4.04 18.53 -6.42
C SER A 386 3.68 19.18 -7.75
N GLN A 387 3.18 18.40 -8.72
CA GLN A 387 2.68 18.90 -10.00
C GLN A 387 1.51 19.87 -9.80
N ASN A 388 0.56 19.52 -8.93
CA ASN A 388 -0.59 20.37 -8.62
C ASN A 388 -0.19 21.68 -7.95
N ALA A 389 0.78 21.67 -7.03
CA ALA A 389 1.30 22.86 -6.38
C ALA A 389 1.96 23.82 -7.38
N GLN A 390 2.66 23.29 -8.36
CA GLN A 390 3.29 24.06 -9.45
C GLN A 390 2.30 24.45 -10.55
N ARG A 391 1.09 23.86 -10.58
CA ARG A 391 0.10 23.95 -11.67
C ARG A 391 0.67 23.50 -13.02
N LEU A 392 1.49 22.45 -12.99
CA LEU A 392 2.12 21.83 -14.15
C LEU A 392 1.75 20.35 -14.22
N THR A 393 1.82 19.80 -15.40
CA THR A 393 1.79 18.36 -15.65
C THR A 393 3.15 17.91 -16.15
N TRP A 394 3.65 16.81 -15.62
CA TRP A 394 4.92 16.22 -16.05
C TRP A 394 4.69 15.15 -17.13
N GLU A 395 5.67 14.98 -18.00
CA GLU A 395 5.64 13.92 -18.99
C GLU A 395 5.77 12.54 -18.33
N ARG A 396 5.35 11.50 -19.06
CA ARG A 396 5.35 10.12 -18.56
C ARG A 396 6.73 9.67 -18.11
N GLU A 397 7.71 9.95 -18.94
CA GLU A 397 9.12 9.59 -18.74
C GLU A 397 9.69 10.27 -17.49
N GLN A 398 9.32 11.52 -17.25
CA GLN A 398 9.76 12.27 -16.07
C GLN A 398 9.17 11.70 -14.80
N VAL A 399 7.89 11.31 -14.79
CA VAL A 399 7.25 10.70 -13.62
C VAL A 399 7.83 9.31 -13.37
N ASP A 400 8.07 8.53 -14.41
CA ASP A 400 8.62 7.17 -14.34
C ASP A 400 10.05 7.18 -13.79
N GLU A 401 10.91 8.09 -14.27
CA GLU A 401 12.27 8.29 -13.75
C GLU A 401 12.26 8.69 -12.26
N GLN A 402 11.39 9.61 -11.88
CA GLN A 402 11.25 10.01 -10.46
C GLN A 402 10.77 8.83 -9.60
N LEU A 403 9.85 8.02 -10.10
CA LEU A 403 9.38 6.83 -9.40
C LEU A 403 10.53 5.83 -9.20
N ASP A 404 11.31 5.53 -10.24
CA ASP A 404 12.45 4.63 -10.16
C ASP A 404 13.47 5.11 -9.12
N GLN A 405 13.85 6.39 -9.16
CA GLN A 405 14.77 7.00 -8.18
C GLN A 405 14.25 6.96 -6.74
N ILE A 406 12.95 7.15 -6.54
CA ILE A 406 12.34 7.04 -5.20
C ILE A 406 12.41 5.59 -4.70
N MET A 407 12.09 4.61 -5.55
CA MET A 407 12.14 3.20 -5.16
C MET A 407 13.57 2.72 -4.89
N GLU A 408 14.55 3.22 -5.63
CA GLU A 408 15.99 3.01 -5.36
C GLU A 408 16.37 3.50 -3.96
N LYS A 409 16.00 4.74 -3.63
CA LYS A 409 16.27 5.31 -2.31
C LYS A 409 15.59 4.55 -1.18
N ILE A 410 14.34 4.11 -1.38
CA ILE A 410 13.62 3.28 -0.40
C ILE A 410 14.39 1.99 -0.16
N TYR A 411 14.79 1.28 -1.22
CA TYR A 411 15.54 0.03 -1.12
C TYR A 411 16.86 0.22 -0.35
N HIS A 412 17.69 1.17 -0.78
CA HIS A 412 18.97 1.43 -0.12
C HIS A 412 18.82 1.85 1.35
N THR A 413 17.81 2.68 1.65
CA THR A 413 17.52 3.06 3.04
C THR A 413 17.14 1.85 3.87
N CYS A 414 16.25 0.97 3.38
CA CYS A 414 15.88 -0.24 4.11
C CYS A 414 17.07 -1.18 4.34
N ARG A 415 17.88 -1.44 3.31
CA ARG A 415 19.05 -2.32 3.41
C ARG A 415 20.13 -1.76 4.34
N GLN A 416 20.45 -0.48 4.19
CA GLN A 416 21.47 0.17 5.04
C GLN A 416 21.04 0.18 6.51
N THR A 417 19.79 0.52 6.80
CA THR A 417 19.26 0.49 8.16
C THR A 417 19.22 -0.95 8.71
N ALA A 418 18.84 -1.93 7.92
CA ALA A 418 18.88 -3.34 8.32
C ALA A 418 20.30 -3.80 8.71
N ALA A 419 21.31 -3.42 7.90
CA ALA A 419 22.71 -3.71 8.18
C ALA A 419 23.22 -3.04 9.49
N GLU A 420 22.79 -1.80 9.74
CA GLU A 420 23.14 -1.07 10.96
C GLU A 420 22.60 -1.75 12.23
N TYR A 421 21.41 -2.36 12.14
CA TYR A 421 20.74 -3.02 13.27
C TYR A 421 20.87 -4.55 13.27
N GLY A 422 21.81 -5.11 12.51
CA GLY A 422 22.31 -6.47 12.70
C GLY A 422 22.14 -7.46 11.56
N ASP A 423 21.25 -7.22 10.59
CA ASP A 423 21.03 -8.14 9.47
C ASP A 423 20.57 -7.41 8.20
N GLU A 424 21.49 -7.21 7.26
CA GLU A 424 21.23 -6.49 5.99
C GLU A 424 20.13 -7.13 5.12
N LYS A 425 19.82 -8.41 5.32
CA LYS A 425 18.76 -9.11 4.60
C LYS A 425 17.38 -8.90 5.24
N ASN A 426 17.32 -8.44 6.47
CA ASN A 426 16.05 -8.17 7.15
C ASN A 426 15.48 -6.80 6.74
N LEU A 427 15.01 -6.72 5.50
CA LEU A 427 14.45 -5.49 4.95
C LEU A 427 13.17 -5.04 5.67
N LEU A 428 12.48 -5.94 6.39
CA LEU A 428 11.33 -5.59 7.24
C LEU A 428 11.78 -4.77 8.44
N LEU A 429 12.83 -5.22 9.14
CA LEU A 429 13.45 -4.46 10.22
C LEU A 429 13.92 -3.09 9.71
N GLY A 430 14.65 -3.09 8.58
CA GLY A 430 15.16 -1.87 7.98
C GLY A 430 14.08 -0.87 7.64
N ALA A 431 12.97 -1.32 7.05
CA ALA A 431 11.83 -0.47 6.69
C ALA A 431 11.14 0.12 7.93
N ASN A 432 10.92 -0.69 8.98
CA ASN A 432 10.27 -0.24 10.20
C ASN A 432 11.14 0.76 10.96
N VAL A 433 12.42 0.45 11.17
CA VAL A 433 13.36 1.33 11.89
C VAL A 433 13.58 2.64 11.12
N ALA A 434 13.88 2.59 9.83
CA ALA A 434 14.08 3.80 9.03
C ALA A 434 12.85 4.69 8.99
N GLY A 435 11.66 4.07 8.82
CA GLY A 435 10.40 4.80 8.86
C GLY A 435 10.13 5.47 10.20
N PHE A 436 10.33 4.74 11.30
CA PHE A 436 10.17 5.24 12.66
C PHE A 436 11.17 6.36 12.97
N GLU A 437 12.45 6.12 12.73
CA GLU A 437 13.52 7.08 13.01
C GLU A 437 13.25 8.45 12.38
N LYS A 438 12.86 8.48 11.11
CA LYS A 438 12.57 9.72 10.41
C LYS A 438 11.41 10.49 11.05
N VAL A 439 10.33 9.81 11.41
CA VAL A 439 9.16 10.42 12.06
C VAL A 439 9.51 10.87 13.47
N ALA A 440 10.19 10.04 14.24
CA ALA A 440 10.60 10.33 15.61
C ALA A 440 11.54 11.56 15.68
N LYS A 441 12.49 11.67 14.73
CA LYS A 441 13.36 12.86 14.61
C LYS A 441 12.56 14.13 14.33
N ALA A 442 11.58 14.07 13.42
CA ALA A 442 10.73 15.21 13.10
C ALA A 442 9.89 15.63 14.31
N MET A 443 9.17 14.68 14.94
CA MET A 443 8.38 14.95 16.15
C MET A 443 9.24 15.57 17.26
N ALA A 444 10.42 15.03 17.50
CA ALA A 444 11.34 15.56 18.52
C ALA A 444 11.81 17.00 18.20
N ALA A 445 12.04 17.32 16.93
CA ALA A 445 12.48 18.64 16.48
C ALA A 445 11.35 19.68 16.53
N GLU A 446 10.11 19.26 16.32
CA GLU A 446 8.91 20.11 16.36
C GLU A 446 8.35 20.35 17.77
N GLY A 447 8.93 19.70 18.79
CA GLY A 447 8.52 19.88 20.19
C GLY A 447 7.42 18.94 20.65
N LEU A 448 7.22 17.81 19.99
CA LEU A 448 6.27 16.76 20.35
C LEU A 448 4.80 17.24 20.26
N VAL A 449 4.49 18.05 19.27
CA VAL A 449 3.12 18.54 19.00
C VAL A 449 2.46 17.76 17.88
#